data_fecee9920442a8b1c1e436827dd8e5ea
#
_entry.id   fecee9920442a8b1c1e436827dd8e5ea
#
_cell.length_a   1.000
_cell.length_b   1.000
_cell.length_c   1.000
_cell.angle_alpha   90.00
_cell.angle_beta   90.00
_cell.angle_gamma   90.00
#
_symmetry.space_group_name_H-M   'P 1'
#
loop_
_entity.id
_entity.type
_entity.pdbx_description
1 polymer ?
#
loop_
_entity_poly.entity_id
_entity_poly.type
_entity_poly.pdbx_seq_one_letter_code
_entity_poly.pdbx_strand_id
1 'polypeptide(L)'
;MTSSFGLFWPGKEDALKQASLPAKASASKASPTQTDFSHPDGNILYAGDNLDALKSLAAHSPASVDVIYIDPPYNTGRDFLYRDNYRNRREHRSTDHGQWHAQWLSMITPRLILAWQLLAPTGHIFISIGEDEVAHLRMLTDELFGQANFANQFIWKKGGTGKNDSRFAITEHEYVLAYARSAESPGFNTDPQGHTTTKYNFHDDKGAYSLVRLDSKTLGYVPSLDFAIHDAEGQEYLPHQPAGQTQVARWRWSKEKVAEHYEDLVFRRGFVYTKNYQKQGARPRSILDGERFGVTRSGRRDAESALGISGIFDFPKPVRLIKYLVDIGGPKDAKVLDFFAGSGTTAQAVAELNEADGGTRTVQLMQLPEPTAKSSAAHRAGFETIADICWARMHAAGLQAQRIELS
;
A
#
# COMPACT_ATOMS: atom_id res chain seq x y z
N MET A 1 -1.07 30.31 1.07
CA MET A 1 -0.73 30.39 2.51
C MET A 1 0.23 29.23 2.78
N THR A 2 1.47 29.51 3.07
CA THR A 2 2.43 28.48 3.50
C THR A 2 1.94 27.97 4.86
N SER A 3 1.59 26.69 4.93
CA SER A 3 1.27 26.04 6.22
C SER A 3 2.42 26.28 7.19
N SER A 4 2.13 26.82 8.37
CA SER A 4 3.13 26.99 9.44
C SER A 4 3.53 25.66 10.10
N PHE A 5 2.89 24.57 9.70
CA PHE A 5 3.13 23.22 10.17
C PHE A 5 3.57 22.31 9.02
N GLY A 6 4.68 21.64 9.18
CA GLY A 6 5.24 20.71 8.20
C GLY A 6 6.59 20.18 8.63
N LEU A 7 7.08 19.19 7.92
CA LEU A 7 8.41 18.63 8.14
C LEU A 7 9.47 19.55 7.54
N PHE A 8 10.51 19.85 8.31
CA PHE A 8 11.61 20.70 7.87
C PHE A 8 12.95 19.99 8.04
N TRP A 9 13.80 20.03 7.01
CA TRP A 9 15.17 19.51 7.04
C TRP A 9 16.08 20.30 6.09
N PRO A 10 17.41 20.33 6.31
CA PRO A 10 18.37 20.90 5.38
C PRO A 10 18.33 20.20 4.02
N GLY A 11 18.15 20.95 2.93
CA GLY A 11 18.04 20.39 1.57
C GLY A 11 16.62 20.11 1.07
N LYS A 12 15.58 20.41 1.86
CA LYS A 12 14.18 20.20 1.45
C LYS A 12 13.84 20.89 0.13
N GLU A 13 14.20 22.17 -0.02
CA GLU A 13 13.90 22.92 -1.24
C GLU A 13 14.54 22.32 -2.49
N ASP A 14 15.80 21.86 -2.37
CA ASP A 14 16.50 21.23 -3.47
C ASP A 14 15.87 19.88 -3.82
N ALA A 15 15.46 19.10 -2.82
CA ALA A 15 14.76 17.84 -3.02
C ALA A 15 13.43 18.03 -3.75
N LEU A 16 12.65 19.08 -3.39
CA LEU A 16 11.41 19.42 -4.09
C LEU A 16 11.66 19.83 -5.54
N LYS A 17 12.70 20.64 -5.80
CA LYS A 17 13.09 21.08 -7.16
C LYS A 17 13.54 19.92 -8.04
N GLN A 18 14.18 18.90 -7.48
CA GLN A 18 14.68 17.76 -8.27
C GLN A 18 13.59 17.03 -9.06
N ALA A 19 12.36 16.99 -8.55
CA ALA A 19 11.24 16.38 -9.27
C ALA A 19 10.87 17.11 -10.56
N SER A 20 11.09 18.42 -10.64
CA SER A 20 10.78 19.24 -11.82
C SER A 20 11.93 19.36 -12.81
N LEU A 21 13.12 18.89 -12.46
CA LEU A 21 14.25 18.87 -13.39
C LEU A 21 14.03 17.75 -14.44
N PRO A 22 14.43 17.99 -15.71
CA PRO A 22 14.34 16.96 -16.74
C PRO A 22 15.16 15.71 -16.35
N ALA A 23 14.77 14.55 -16.88
CA ALA A 23 15.61 13.35 -16.80
C ALA A 23 16.96 13.64 -17.44
N LYS A 24 18.02 13.06 -16.89
CA LYS A 24 19.32 13.15 -17.52
C LYS A 24 19.26 12.53 -18.90
N ALA A 25 19.77 13.23 -19.91
CA ALA A 25 19.82 12.66 -21.26
C ALA A 25 20.66 11.38 -21.23
N SER A 26 20.05 10.26 -21.58
CA SER A 26 20.77 9.00 -21.72
C SER A 26 21.78 9.13 -22.86
N ALA A 27 23.07 9.20 -22.53
CA ALA A 27 24.16 9.16 -23.53
C ALA A 27 24.48 7.71 -23.93
N SER A 28 23.47 6.91 -24.20
CA SER A 28 23.67 5.55 -24.71
C SER A 28 24.24 5.60 -26.12
N LYS A 29 25.53 5.26 -26.26
CA LYS A 29 26.22 5.02 -27.54
C LYS A 29 25.87 3.65 -28.16
N ALA A 30 24.89 2.96 -27.70
CA ALA A 30 24.47 1.66 -28.22
C ALA A 30 23.15 1.78 -28.95
N SER A 31 23.21 1.53 -30.27
CA SER A 31 22.16 1.28 -31.27
C SER A 31 20.76 1.92 -31.07
N PRO A 32 20.13 2.51 -32.07
CA PRO A 32 18.92 3.29 -31.93
C PRO A 32 17.66 2.40 -31.86
N THR A 33 17.52 1.61 -30.83
CA THR A 33 16.20 1.29 -30.29
C THR A 33 15.92 2.35 -29.24
N GLN A 34 15.39 3.45 -29.73
CA GLN A 34 14.83 4.55 -28.95
C GLN A 34 14.03 3.94 -27.79
N THR A 35 14.43 4.23 -26.56
CA THR A 35 13.64 3.87 -25.36
C THR A 35 12.34 4.64 -25.48
N ASP A 36 11.34 4.03 -26.10
CA ASP A 36 10.05 4.66 -26.31
C ASP A 36 9.24 4.57 -25.02
N PHE A 37 9.36 5.60 -24.19
CA PHE A 37 8.51 5.78 -23.01
C PHE A 37 7.08 6.20 -23.38
N SER A 38 6.76 6.38 -24.68
CA SER A 38 5.47 6.90 -25.12
C SER A 38 4.32 5.90 -24.90
N HIS A 39 4.62 4.60 -24.86
CA HIS A 39 3.63 3.53 -24.62
C HIS A 39 4.23 2.40 -23.77
N PRO A 40 4.43 2.62 -22.48
CA PRO A 40 4.99 1.59 -21.60
C PRO A 40 3.92 0.57 -21.22
N ASP A 41 3.43 -0.19 -22.20
CA ASP A 41 2.50 -1.29 -21.95
C ASP A 41 3.26 -2.60 -21.71
N GLY A 42 2.70 -3.44 -20.82
CA GLY A 42 3.26 -4.74 -20.48
C GLY A 42 4.19 -4.73 -19.25
N ASN A 43 4.94 -5.83 -19.10
CA ASN A 43 5.86 -6.00 -17.97
C ASN A 43 7.24 -5.49 -18.35
N ILE A 44 7.80 -4.59 -17.54
CA ILE A 44 9.06 -3.91 -17.87
C ILE A 44 9.96 -3.87 -16.63
N LEU A 45 11.26 -4.11 -16.83
CA LEU A 45 12.30 -3.77 -15.87
C LEU A 45 13.15 -2.63 -16.42
N TYR A 46 13.13 -1.49 -15.74
CA TYR A 46 14.08 -0.41 -15.95
C TYR A 46 15.30 -0.64 -15.06
N ALA A 47 16.43 -0.98 -15.66
CA ALA A 47 17.70 -1.17 -14.94
C ALA A 47 18.49 0.13 -14.94
N GLY A 48 18.43 0.88 -13.84
CA GLY A 48 19.07 2.20 -13.69
C GLY A 48 18.51 3.01 -12.53
N ASP A 49 18.86 4.31 -12.50
CA ASP A 49 18.35 5.21 -11.46
C ASP A 49 16.82 5.40 -11.62
N ASN A 50 16.09 5.03 -10.59
CA ASN A 50 14.63 5.14 -10.57
C ASN A 50 14.14 6.60 -10.67
N LEU A 51 14.92 7.60 -10.24
CA LEU A 51 14.52 9.01 -10.35
C LEU A 51 14.43 9.43 -11.83
N ASP A 52 15.40 9.03 -12.67
CA ASP A 52 15.39 9.36 -14.10
C ASP A 52 14.30 8.58 -14.86
N ALA A 53 14.07 7.30 -14.49
CA ALA A 53 12.96 6.53 -15.01
C ALA A 53 11.60 7.14 -14.66
N LEU A 54 11.40 7.51 -13.39
CA LEU A 54 10.16 8.16 -12.92
C LEU A 54 9.89 9.48 -13.63
N LYS A 55 10.92 10.31 -13.86
CA LYS A 55 10.79 11.57 -14.62
C LYS A 55 10.33 11.31 -16.04
N SER A 56 10.93 10.33 -16.70
CA SER A 56 10.56 9.95 -18.07
C SER A 56 9.13 9.45 -18.13
N LEU A 57 8.74 8.55 -17.25
CA LEU A 57 7.36 8.05 -17.19
C LEU A 57 6.35 9.14 -16.85
N ALA A 58 6.63 10.01 -15.89
CA ALA A 58 5.72 11.08 -15.50
C ALA A 58 5.51 12.11 -16.63
N ALA A 59 6.52 12.32 -17.47
CA ALA A 59 6.41 13.21 -18.63
C ALA A 59 5.55 12.63 -19.76
N HIS A 60 5.55 11.28 -19.94
CA HIS A 60 4.88 10.64 -21.08
C HIS A 60 3.55 9.99 -20.71
N SER A 61 3.40 9.52 -19.46
CA SER A 61 2.23 8.74 -19.04
C SER A 61 1.76 9.13 -17.63
N PRO A 62 1.42 10.41 -17.37
CA PRO A 62 0.89 10.81 -16.07
C PRO A 62 -0.46 10.13 -15.80
N ALA A 63 -0.78 9.93 -14.53
CA ALA A 63 -2.05 9.35 -14.07
C ALA A 63 -2.40 8.00 -14.69
N SER A 64 -1.38 7.16 -14.97
CA SER A 64 -1.53 5.90 -15.69
C SER A 64 -1.34 4.63 -14.84
N VAL A 65 -0.97 4.78 -13.57
CA VAL A 65 -0.65 3.67 -12.66
C VAL A 65 -1.76 3.51 -11.63
N ASP A 66 -2.30 2.30 -11.49
CA ASP A 66 -3.38 2.01 -10.55
C ASP A 66 -2.87 1.68 -9.15
N VAL A 67 -1.76 0.94 -9.06
CA VAL A 67 -1.17 0.54 -7.79
C VAL A 67 0.34 0.82 -7.80
N ILE A 68 0.79 1.57 -6.82
CA ILE A 68 2.22 1.71 -6.54
C ILE A 68 2.51 0.96 -5.23
N TYR A 69 3.46 0.05 -5.27
CA TYR A 69 4.07 -0.53 -4.08
C TYR A 69 5.55 -0.23 -4.08
N ILE A 70 6.10 0.19 -2.95
CA ILE A 70 7.53 0.37 -2.79
C ILE A 70 8.04 -0.11 -1.43
N ASP A 71 9.26 -0.61 -1.45
CA ASP A 71 10.05 -1.00 -0.29
C ASP A 71 11.38 -0.24 -0.30
N PRO A 72 11.37 1.08 0.03
CA PRO A 72 12.58 1.91 -0.02
C PRO A 72 13.56 1.51 1.08
N PRO A 73 14.84 1.94 1.00
CA PRO A 73 15.79 1.77 2.10
C PRO A 73 15.23 2.31 3.42
N TYR A 74 15.41 1.56 4.52
CA TYR A 74 14.85 1.91 5.84
C TYR A 74 15.75 2.80 6.69
N ASN A 75 16.92 3.14 6.21
CA ASN A 75 17.91 3.96 6.91
C ASN A 75 18.36 3.34 8.26
N THR A 76 18.47 2.02 8.31
CA THR A 76 18.81 1.26 9.53
C THR A 76 20.27 1.45 9.98
N GLY A 77 21.09 2.12 9.16
CA GLY A 77 22.52 2.33 9.42
C GLY A 77 23.40 1.12 9.10
N ARG A 78 22.87 0.14 8.40
CA ARG A 78 23.59 -1.05 7.89
C ARG A 78 23.39 -1.15 6.39
N ASP A 79 24.46 -1.40 5.64
CA ASP A 79 24.33 -1.77 4.24
C ASP A 79 24.10 -3.28 4.13
N PHE A 80 23.18 -3.65 3.25
CA PHE A 80 22.92 -5.03 2.85
C PHE A 80 23.55 -5.33 1.49
N LEU A 81 22.91 -6.14 0.66
CA LEU A 81 23.26 -6.26 -0.76
C LEU A 81 23.04 -4.94 -1.50
N TYR A 82 22.21 -4.06 -0.96
CA TYR A 82 21.91 -2.71 -1.45
C TYR A 82 22.22 -1.66 -0.36
N ARG A 83 22.38 -0.40 -0.77
CA ARG A 83 22.65 0.71 0.14
C ARG A 83 21.40 1.07 0.96
N ASP A 84 21.43 0.71 2.26
CA ASP A 84 20.41 1.10 3.25
C ASP A 84 20.97 2.07 4.29
N ASN A 85 22.25 2.44 4.16
CA ASN A 85 22.96 3.25 5.13
C ASN A 85 23.17 4.67 4.62
N TYR A 86 22.32 5.59 5.04
CA TYR A 86 22.49 7.03 4.85
C TYR A 86 23.34 7.65 5.98
N ARG A 87 23.77 6.83 6.95
CA ARG A 87 24.67 7.22 8.04
C ARG A 87 26.10 7.22 7.53
N ASN A 88 26.69 8.40 7.32
CA ASN A 88 28.03 8.51 6.75
C ASN A 88 29.10 7.94 7.72
N ARG A 89 29.68 6.77 7.39
CA ARG A 89 30.66 6.05 8.26
C ARG A 89 31.95 6.85 8.53
N ARG A 90 32.29 7.81 7.68
CA ARG A 90 33.53 8.61 7.86
C ARG A 90 33.38 9.75 8.86
N GLU A 91 32.14 10.11 9.21
CA GLU A 91 31.85 11.19 10.16
C GLU A 91 31.31 10.67 11.51
N HIS A 92 31.67 9.45 11.91
CA HIS A 92 31.24 8.78 13.16
C HIS A 92 31.52 9.52 14.47
N ARG A 93 31.96 10.75 14.42
CA ARG A 93 32.06 11.64 15.59
C ARG A 93 30.92 12.67 15.69
N SER A 94 30.07 12.77 14.68
CA SER A 94 28.88 13.61 14.72
C SER A 94 27.73 12.82 15.32
N THR A 95 27.26 13.25 16.48
CA THR A 95 26.01 12.81 17.13
C THR A 95 24.77 13.42 16.47
N ASP A 96 24.90 13.95 15.26
CA ASP A 96 23.83 14.62 14.55
C ASP A 96 22.94 13.60 13.82
N HIS A 97 22.03 12.98 14.57
CA HIS A 97 21.00 12.08 14.05
C HIS A 97 20.13 12.75 12.99
N GLY A 98 19.96 14.08 13.04
CA GLY A 98 19.15 14.83 12.09
C GLY A 98 19.67 14.78 10.66
N GLN A 99 20.99 14.69 10.46
CA GLN A 99 21.59 14.65 9.12
C GLN A 99 21.22 13.37 8.34
N TRP A 100 21.08 12.24 9.00
CA TRP A 100 20.73 10.97 8.34
C TRP A 100 19.31 10.97 7.82
N HIS A 101 18.39 11.46 8.64
CA HIS A 101 17.00 11.63 8.24
C HIS A 101 16.87 12.64 7.10
N ALA A 102 17.63 13.74 7.15
CA ALA A 102 17.66 14.76 6.10
C ALA A 102 18.12 14.20 4.74
N GLN A 103 19.18 13.37 4.73
CA GLN A 103 19.66 12.71 3.51
C GLN A 103 18.64 11.73 2.94
N TRP A 104 18.04 10.91 3.81
CA TRP A 104 17.01 9.96 3.42
C TRP A 104 15.78 10.68 2.86
N LEU A 105 15.30 11.72 3.55
CA LEU A 105 14.17 12.54 3.10
C LEU A 105 14.46 13.21 1.75
N SER A 106 15.68 13.71 1.57
CA SER A 106 16.09 14.34 0.30
C SER A 106 16.14 13.33 -0.85
N MET A 107 16.47 12.06 -0.58
CA MET A 107 16.46 10.99 -1.57
C MET A 107 15.05 10.59 -1.96
N ILE A 108 14.14 10.40 -0.99
CA ILE A 108 12.82 9.85 -1.26
C ILE A 108 11.83 10.90 -1.81
N THR A 109 11.95 12.17 -1.42
CA THR A 109 11.00 13.24 -1.75
C THR A 109 10.73 13.39 -3.25
N PRO A 110 11.75 13.56 -4.14
CA PRO A 110 11.49 13.74 -5.57
C PRO A 110 10.82 12.50 -6.19
N ARG A 111 11.13 11.31 -5.70
CA ARG A 111 10.55 10.06 -6.15
C ARG A 111 9.07 9.94 -5.79
N LEU A 112 8.71 10.34 -4.57
CA LEU A 112 7.31 10.37 -4.13
C LEU A 112 6.47 11.39 -4.89
N ILE A 113 7.02 12.56 -5.21
CA ILE A 113 6.34 13.57 -6.03
C ILE A 113 6.01 13.01 -7.41
N LEU A 114 6.98 12.37 -8.07
CA LEU A 114 6.79 11.77 -9.39
C LEU A 114 5.84 10.57 -9.35
N ALA A 115 5.97 9.72 -8.34
CA ALA A 115 5.03 8.61 -8.10
C ALA A 115 3.59 9.11 -7.95
N TRP A 116 3.39 10.22 -7.24
CA TRP A 116 2.08 10.84 -7.08
C TRP A 116 1.51 11.38 -8.40
N GLN A 117 2.35 11.90 -9.30
CA GLN A 117 1.94 12.33 -10.65
C GLN A 117 1.55 11.15 -11.55
N LEU A 118 2.22 10.00 -11.38
CA LEU A 118 1.95 8.78 -12.13
C LEU A 118 0.66 8.07 -11.68
N LEU A 119 0.26 8.25 -10.43
CA LEU A 119 -0.87 7.54 -9.86
C LEU A 119 -2.19 8.02 -10.45
N ALA A 120 -2.99 7.07 -10.95
CA ALA A 120 -4.35 7.32 -11.47
C ALA A 120 -5.26 7.93 -10.40
N PRO A 121 -6.29 8.72 -10.75
CA PRO A 121 -7.19 9.34 -9.76
C PRO A 121 -7.83 8.36 -8.78
N THR A 122 -8.08 7.13 -9.20
CA THR A 122 -8.62 6.03 -8.39
C THR A 122 -7.55 5.16 -7.72
N GLY A 123 -6.27 5.42 -8.01
CA GLY A 123 -5.15 4.57 -7.63
C GLY A 123 -4.72 4.70 -6.17
N HIS A 124 -3.91 3.74 -5.74
CA HIS A 124 -3.37 3.65 -4.38
C HIS A 124 -1.86 3.46 -4.37
N ILE A 125 -1.19 4.09 -3.41
CA ILE A 125 0.22 3.84 -3.13
C ILE A 125 0.39 3.18 -1.76
N PHE A 126 1.23 2.13 -1.70
CA PHE A 126 1.65 1.43 -0.49
C PHE A 126 3.16 1.56 -0.32
N ILE A 127 3.59 2.00 0.85
CA ILE A 127 5.00 2.27 1.14
C ILE A 127 5.39 1.49 2.40
N SER A 128 6.19 0.44 2.22
CA SER A 128 6.79 -0.30 3.34
C SER A 128 7.86 0.55 4.02
N ILE A 129 7.94 0.52 5.34
CA ILE A 129 8.94 1.27 6.11
C ILE A 129 9.15 0.66 7.49
N GLY A 130 10.37 0.82 8.02
CA GLY A 130 10.73 0.46 9.38
C GLY A 130 10.48 1.58 10.39
N GLU A 131 10.78 1.27 11.66
CA GLU A 131 10.59 2.17 12.80
C GLU A 131 11.40 3.46 12.69
N ASP A 132 12.61 3.39 12.10
CA ASP A 132 13.53 4.53 12.04
C ASP A 132 12.95 5.72 11.25
N GLU A 133 12.17 5.47 10.19
CA GLU A 133 11.69 6.52 9.29
C GLU A 133 10.17 6.63 9.16
N VAL A 134 9.38 5.78 9.82
CA VAL A 134 7.91 5.78 9.66
C VAL A 134 7.28 7.13 10.01
N ALA A 135 7.75 7.79 11.07
CA ALA A 135 7.22 9.08 11.51
C ALA A 135 7.55 10.19 10.50
N HIS A 136 8.79 10.24 10.02
CA HIS A 136 9.24 11.21 9.02
C HIS A 136 8.53 11.00 7.68
N LEU A 137 8.43 9.75 7.23
CA LEU A 137 7.73 9.40 6.00
C LEU A 137 6.25 9.78 6.07
N ARG A 138 5.59 9.51 7.19
CA ARG A 138 4.19 9.86 7.37
C ARG A 138 3.97 11.37 7.28
N MET A 139 4.78 12.17 7.96
CA MET A 139 4.70 13.63 7.88
C MET A 139 4.99 14.16 6.47
N LEU A 140 6.00 13.58 5.79
CA LEU A 140 6.34 13.95 4.42
C LEU A 140 5.19 13.62 3.46
N THR A 141 4.63 12.43 3.53
CA THR A 141 3.54 12.01 2.65
C THR A 141 2.23 12.75 2.92
N ASP A 142 1.93 13.09 4.18
CA ASP A 142 0.80 13.96 4.52
C ASP A 142 0.97 15.37 3.90
N GLU A 143 2.20 15.89 3.83
CA GLU A 143 2.50 17.17 3.18
C GLU A 143 2.41 17.09 1.65
N LEU A 144 2.97 16.03 1.03
CA LEU A 144 3.02 15.88 -0.43
C LEU A 144 1.69 15.42 -1.04
N PHE A 145 1.02 14.49 -0.38
CA PHE A 145 -0.17 13.83 -0.90
C PHE A 145 -1.47 14.41 -0.33
N GLY A 146 -1.37 15.14 0.77
CA GLY A 146 -2.50 15.65 1.54
C GLY A 146 -3.01 14.63 2.57
N GLN A 147 -3.16 15.08 3.82
CA GLN A 147 -3.63 14.23 4.93
C GLN A 147 -5.02 13.62 4.67
N ALA A 148 -5.88 14.30 3.92
CA ALA A 148 -7.21 13.78 3.57
C ALA A 148 -7.16 12.52 2.68
N ASN A 149 -6.06 12.30 1.99
CA ASN A 149 -5.83 11.15 1.12
C ASN A 149 -5.19 9.95 1.85
N PHE A 150 -4.87 10.10 3.13
CA PHE A 150 -4.37 8.99 3.94
C PHE A 150 -5.44 7.91 4.09
N ALA A 151 -5.12 6.70 3.60
CA ALA A 151 -6.05 5.58 3.62
C ALA A 151 -5.86 4.70 4.86
N ASN A 152 -4.63 4.27 5.16
CA ASN A 152 -4.33 3.44 6.32
C ASN A 152 -2.82 3.38 6.62
N GLN A 153 -2.50 2.97 7.85
CA GLN A 153 -1.18 2.48 8.25
C GLN A 153 -1.34 1.02 8.67
N PHE A 154 -0.88 0.11 7.82
CA PHE A 154 -0.86 -1.31 8.16
C PHE A 154 0.36 -1.62 9.03
N ILE A 155 0.17 -2.55 9.96
CA ILE A 155 1.22 -3.13 10.81
C ILE A 155 1.42 -4.56 10.35
N TRP A 156 2.54 -4.83 9.69
CA TRP A 156 2.89 -6.17 9.24
C TRP A 156 3.76 -6.87 10.28
N LYS A 157 3.29 -8.00 10.81
CA LYS A 157 4.04 -8.83 11.74
C LYS A 157 5.08 -9.66 10.99
N LYS A 158 6.32 -9.13 10.92
CA LYS A 158 7.42 -9.69 10.13
C LYS A 158 8.09 -10.92 10.71
N GLY A 159 7.85 -11.22 11.98
CA GLY A 159 8.43 -12.35 12.70
C GLY A 159 7.83 -12.53 14.08
N GLY A 160 8.12 -13.66 14.72
CA GLY A 160 7.64 -13.97 16.05
C GLY A 160 8.73 -14.56 16.97
N THR A 161 10.00 -14.60 16.50
CA THR A 161 11.15 -15.05 17.29
C THR A 161 12.15 -13.92 17.40
N GLY A 162 11.81 -12.90 18.18
CA GLY A 162 12.74 -11.85 18.53
C GLY A 162 13.91 -12.43 19.33
N LYS A 163 15.14 -12.04 19.00
CA LYS A 163 16.28 -12.32 19.88
C LYS A 163 16.12 -11.46 21.13
N ASN A 164 16.33 -12.06 22.29
CA ASN A 164 16.32 -11.36 23.61
C ASN A 164 17.53 -10.44 23.80
N ASP A 165 18.04 -9.83 22.72
CA ASP A 165 19.20 -8.93 22.75
C ASP A 165 18.78 -7.43 22.75
N SER A 166 17.50 -7.14 22.70
CA SER A 166 17.00 -5.77 22.83
C SER A 166 17.00 -5.32 24.28
N ARG A 167 17.55 -4.14 24.54
CA ARG A 167 17.59 -3.52 25.88
C ARG A 167 16.19 -3.22 26.42
N PHE A 168 15.22 -2.90 25.54
CA PHE A 168 13.86 -2.48 25.92
C PHE A 168 12.84 -3.48 25.43
N ALA A 169 12.27 -3.24 24.25
CA ALA A 169 11.26 -4.10 23.64
C ALA A 169 11.76 -4.67 22.32
N ILE A 170 11.22 -5.83 21.97
CA ILE A 170 11.50 -6.47 20.68
C ILE A 170 10.53 -5.95 19.65
N THR A 171 11.03 -5.39 18.54
CA THR A 171 10.20 -4.93 17.41
C THR A 171 9.93 -6.10 16.47
N GLU A 172 8.69 -6.62 16.48
CA GLU A 172 8.27 -7.77 15.65
C GLU A 172 7.55 -7.35 14.37
N HIS A 173 7.45 -6.08 14.07
CA HIS A 173 6.64 -5.57 12.96
C HIS A 173 7.39 -4.53 12.11
N GLU A 174 6.81 -4.26 10.98
CA GLU A 174 7.10 -3.14 10.09
C GLU A 174 5.78 -2.47 9.71
N TYR A 175 5.85 -1.33 9.06
CA TYR A 175 4.69 -0.56 8.66
C TYR A 175 4.53 -0.57 7.14
N VAL A 176 3.27 -0.45 6.67
CA VAL A 176 2.97 -0.10 5.29
C VAL A 176 2.03 1.09 5.32
N LEU A 177 2.53 2.26 4.94
CA LEU A 177 1.70 3.46 4.77
C LEU A 177 0.94 3.37 3.46
N ALA A 178 -0.36 3.69 3.47
CA ALA A 178 -1.21 3.64 2.30
C ALA A 178 -1.95 4.97 2.11
N TYR A 179 -1.94 5.47 0.87
CA TYR A 179 -2.66 6.66 0.44
C TYR A 179 -3.49 6.37 -0.80
N ALA A 180 -4.69 6.93 -0.87
CA ALA A 180 -5.48 6.99 -2.09
C ALA A 180 -5.12 8.27 -2.85
N ARG A 181 -5.10 8.24 -4.20
CA ARG A 181 -4.74 9.41 -5.02
C ARG A 181 -5.68 10.58 -4.85
N SER A 182 -6.98 10.31 -4.71
CA SER A 182 -8.01 11.34 -4.56
C SER A 182 -9.29 10.80 -3.91
N ALA A 183 -10.26 11.68 -3.69
CA ALA A 183 -11.60 11.30 -3.22
C ALA A 183 -12.41 10.47 -4.25
N GLU A 184 -11.95 10.36 -5.50
CA GLU A 184 -12.55 9.51 -6.54
C GLU A 184 -12.23 8.04 -6.34
N SER A 185 -11.26 7.72 -5.48
CA SER A 185 -10.94 6.33 -5.13
C SER A 185 -12.17 5.65 -4.51
N PRO A 186 -12.54 4.45 -4.99
CA PRO A 186 -13.61 3.66 -4.39
C PRO A 186 -13.24 3.10 -3.00
N GLY A 187 -12.01 3.34 -2.56
CA GLY A 187 -11.38 2.70 -1.41
C GLY A 187 -10.78 1.34 -1.75
N PHE A 188 -10.27 0.66 -0.76
CA PHE A 188 -9.70 -0.68 -0.95
C PHE A 188 -10.77 -1.70 -1.33
N ASN A 189 -10.41 -2.65 -2.18
CA ASN A 189 -11.21 -3.83 -2.46
C ASN A 189 -11.47 -4.61 -1.16
N THR A 190 -12.58 -5.35 -1.14
CA THR A 190 -12.87 -6.25 -0.03
C THR A 190 -11.86 -7.39 0.03
N ASP A 191 -11.43 -7.71 1.23
CA ASP A 191 -10.62 -8.89 1.51
C ASP A 191 -11.54 -10.13 1.52
N PRO A 192 -11.42 -11.06 0.53
CA PRO A 192 -12.33 -12.21 0.45
C PRO A 192 -12.17 -13.19 1.61
N GLN A 193 -11.00 -13.22 2.26
CA GLN A 193 -10.73 -14.03 3.45
C GLN A 193 -10.90 -13.23 4.75
N GLY A 194 -11.32 -11.97 4.64
CA GLY A 194 -11.56 -11.12 5.79
C GLY A 194 -12.73 -11.63 6.62
N HIS A 195 -12.55 -11.63 7.94
CA HIS A 195 -13.59 -12.05 8.88
C HIS A 195 -14.25 -10.82 9.50
N THR A 196 -15.57 -10.87 9.58
CA THR A 196 -16.36 -9.96 10.43
C THR A 196 -16.68 -10.66 11.74
N THR A 197 -16.65 -9.90 12.84
CA THR A 197 -17.12 -10.39 14.15
C THR A 197 -18.65 -10.40 14.23
N THR A 198 -19.34 -9.87 13.21
CA THR A 198 -20.79 -9.84 13.15
C THR A 198 -21.34 -11.26 13.01
N LYS A 199 -22.25 -11.64 13.92
CA LYS A 199 -22.97 -12.90 13.83
C LYS A 199 -24.24 -12.69 13.00
N TYR A 200 -24.36 -13.41 11.90
CA TYR A 200 -25.51 -13.40 11.01
C TYR A 200 -26.48 -14.52 11.41
N ASN A 201 -27.33 -14.25 12.42
CA ASN A 201 -28.18 -15.26 13.04
C ASN A 201 -29.56 -15.42 12.36
N PHE A 202 -29.84 -14.62 11.36
CA PHE A 202 -31.11 -14.62 10.63
C PHE A 202 -30.87 -14.95 9.16
N HIS A 203 -31.87 -15.49 8.49
CA HIS A 203 -31.77 -15.89 7.09
C HIS A 203 -33.10 -15.62 6.40
N ASP A 204 -33.06 -15.15 5.16
CA ASP A 204 -34.18 -15.04 4.23
C ASP A 204 -33.72 -15.35 2.80
N ASP A 205 -34.56 -15.10 1.80
CA ASP A 205 -34.30 -15.41 0.38
C ASP A 205 -33.09 -14.63 -0.18
N LYS A 206 -32.73 -13.46 0.43
CA LYS A 206 -31.59 -12.66 0.06
C LYS A 206 -30.26 -13.15 0.72
N GLY A 207 -30.36 -14.03 1.74
CA GLY A 207 -29.21 -14.63 2.43
C GLY A 207 -29.21 -14.45 3.95
N ALA A 208 -28.05 -14.77 4.56
CA ALA A 208 -27.84 -14.59 5.99
C ALA A 208 -27.69 -13.12 6.35
N TYR A 209 -28.32 -12.68 7.46
CA TYR A 209 -28.24 -11.30 7.92
C TYR A 209 -28.19 -11.15 9.45
N SER A 210 -27.72 -10.01 9.89
CA SER A 210 -27.79 -9.54 11.27
C SER A 210 -28.77 -8.36 11.37
N LEU A 211 -29.31 -8.14 12.57
CA LEU A 211 -30.18 -6.99 12.84
C LEU A 211 -29.38 -5.84 13.42
N VAL A 212 -29.48 -4.68 12.78
CA VAL A 212 -28.87 -3.43 13.23
C VAL A 212 -29.97 -2.44 13.60
N ARG A 213 -29.91 -1.87 14.80
CA ARG A 213 -30.90 -0.87 15.23
C ARG A 213 -30.91 0.32 14.28
N LEU A 214 -32.11 0.74 13.85
CA LEU A 214 -32.29 1.89 12.98
C LEU A 214 -32.11 3.21 13.75
N ASP A 215 -32.44 3.25 15.04
CA ASP A 215 -32.25 4.41 15.89
C ASP A 215 -30.80 4.54 16.40
N SER A 216 -30.37 5.77 16.69
CA SER A 216 -29.07 6.06 17.26
C SER A 216 -29.14 7.22 18.24
N LYS A 217 -28.47 7.06 19.39
CA LYS A 217 -28.33 8.08 20.42
C LYS A 217 -27.04 8.88 20.31
N THR A 218 -26.03 8.31 19.65
CA THR A 218 -24.66 8.87 19.61
C THR A 218 -24.42 9.82 18.44
N LEU A 219 -25.33 9.86 17.46
CA LEU A 219 -25.17 10.65 16.24
C LEU A 219 -25.67 12.10 16.34
N GLY A 220 -26.09 12.54 17.54
CA GLY A 220 -26.71 13.84 17.75
C GLY A 220 -28.15 13.91 17.23
N TYR A 221 -28.92 14.91 17.67
CA TYR A 221 -30.31 15.11 17.26
C TYR A 221 -30.41 15.86 15.92
N VAL A 222 -31.29 15.36 15.04
CA VAL A 222 -31.64 16.00 13.78
C VAL A 222 -33.14 15.93 13.62
N PRO A 223 -33.89 17.07 13.61
CA PRO A 223 -35.37 17.08 13.58
C PRO A 223 -35.98 16.32 12.41
N SER A 224 -35.37 16.35 11.23
CA SER A 224 -35.86 15.63 10.05
C SER A 224 -35.71 14.10 10.14
N LEU A 225 -34.98 13.60 11.13
CA LEU A 225 -34.75 12.17 11.39
C LEU A 225 -35.47 11.68 12.66
N ASP A 226 -36.40 12.48 13.18
CA ASP A 226 -37.30 12.18 14.30
C ASP A 226 -38.73 12.17 13.79
N PHE A 227 -39.19 11.00 13.37
CA PHE A 227 -40.53 10.80 12.79
C PHE A 227 -41.04 9.40 13.11
N ALA A 228 -42.39 9.21 13.01
CA ALA A 228 -43.00 7.92 13.23
C ALA A 228 -42.81 6.95 12.05
N ILE A 229 -42.47 5.70 12.36
CA ILE A 229 -42.49 4.56 11.43
C ILE A 229 -43.56 3.61 11.91
N HIS A 230 -44.41 3.12 11.02
CA HIS A 230 -45.48 2.18 11.34
C HIS A 230 -45.16 0.79 10.79
N ASP A 231 -45.47 -0.28 11.54
CA ASP A 231 -45.45 -1.64 11.02
C ASP A 231 -46.70 -1.99 10.21
N ALA A 232 -46.79 -3.24 9.74
CA ALA A 232 -47.92 -3.71 8.93
C ALA A 232 -49.26 -3.76 9.71
N GLU A 233 -49.18 -3.85 11.03
CA GLU A 233 -50.35 -3.84 11.93
C GLU A 233 -50.75 -2.41 12.34
N GLY A 234 -50.03 -1.40 11.88
CA GLY A 234 -50.28 0.02 12.16
C GLY A 234 -49.71 0.50 13.49
N GLN A 235 -48.89 -0.30 14.16
CA GLN A 235 -48.23 0.13 15.38
C GLN A 235 -47.13 1.18 15.06
N GLU A 236 -47.16 2.26 15.84
CA GLU A 236 -46.19 3.36 15.71
C GLU A 236 -44.89 3.10 16.48
N TYR A 237 -43.78 3.40 15.85
CA TYR A 237 -42.42 3.36 16.41
C TYR A 237 -41.74 4.72 16.25
N LEU A 238 -41.20 5.22 17.36
CA LEU A 238 -40.37 6.44 17.41
C LEU A 238 -38.93 6.09 17.76
N PRO A 239 -37.94 6.96 17.45
CA PRO A 239 -36.57 6.76 17.90
C PRO A 239 -36.54 6.64 19.44
N HIS A 240 -35.94 5.56 19.96
CA HIS A 240 -36.02 5.24 21.37
C HIS A 240 -35.24 6.20 22.25
N GLN A 241 -35.92 6.88 23.15
CA GLN A 241 -35.34 7.69 24.21
C GLN A 241 -35.45 6.93 25.53
N PRO A 242 -34.33 6.50 26.17
CA PRO A 242 -34.40 5.90 27.49
C PRO A 242 -34.90 6.89 28.54
N ALA A 243 -35.68 6.39 29.49
CA ALA A 243 -36.12 7.19 30.62
C ALA A 243 -34.93 7.82 31.36
N GLY A 244 -35.00 9.11 31.63
CA GLY A 244 -33.97 9.85 32.40
C GLY A 244 -32.75 10.33 31.60
N GLN A 245 -32.71 10.15 30.28
CA GLN A 245 -31.64 10.69 29.44
C GLN A 245 -32.13 11.94 28.67
N THR A 246 -31.27 12.98 28.64
CA THR A 246 -31.54 14.23 27.89
C THR A 246 -31.22 14.15 26.40
N GLN A 247 -30.51 13.11 25.98
CA GLN A 247 -30.18 12.90 24.56
C GLN A 247 -31.34 12.24 23.84
N VAL A 248 -31.89 12.95 22.85
CA VAL A 248 -32.94 12.46 21.96
C VAL A 248 -32.29 11.56 20.90
N ALA A 249 -32.83 10.34 20.74
CA ALA A 249 -32.42 9.46 19.65
C ALA A 249 -32.98 9.97 18.31
N ARG A 250 -32.38 9.54 17.22
CA ARG A 250 -32.87 9.77 15.86
C ARG A 250 -32.77 8.52 15.02
N TRP A 251 -33.51 8.48 13.90
CA TRP A 251 -33.28 7.44 12.89
C TRP A 251 -31.94 7.68 12.16
N ARG A 252 -31.35 6.61 11.65
CA ARG A 252 -30.16 6.65 10.79
C ARG A 252 -30.52 6.89 9.33
N TRP A 253 -31.80 6.65 8.98
CA TRP A 253 -32.35 6.80 7.63
C TRP A 253 -33.36 7.95 7.58
N SER A 254 -33.45 8.60 6.42
CA SER A 254 -34.49 9.59 6.14
C SER A 254 -35.84 8.89 5.86
N LYS A 255 -36.92 9.68 5.80
CA LYS A 255 -38.24 9.17 5.47
C LYS A 255 -38.28 8.49 4.10
N GLU A 256 -37.63 9.09 3.12
CA GLU A 256 -37.52 8.58 1.76
C GLU A 256 -36.80 7.23 1.75
N LYS A 257 -35.69 7.12 2.46
CA LYS A 257 -34.92 5.88 2.56
C LYS A 257 -35.68 4.78 3.31
N VAL A 258 -36.45 5.14 4.32
CA VAL A 258 -37.34 4.20 5.02
C VAL A 258 -38.41 3.67 4.06
N ALA A 259 -39.02 4.54 3.25
CA ALA A 259 -40.02 4.13 2.27
C ALA A 259 -39.46 3.21 1.17
N GLU A 260 -38.26 3.55 0.66
CA GLU A 260 -37.58 2.78 -0.38
C GLU A 260 -37.16 1.38 0.08
N HIS A 261 -36.76 1.25 1.34
CA HIS A 261 -36.24 0.00 1.92
C HIS A 261 -37.12 -0.56 3.04
N TYR A 262 -38.42 -0.31 2.99
CA TYR A 262 -39.32 -0.72 4.04
C TYR A 262 -39.31 -2.25 4.27
N GLU A 263 -39.18 -3.05 3.24
CA GLU A 263 -39.09 -4.51 3.29
C GLU A 263 -37.83 -5.05 4.02
N ASP A 264 -36.80 -4.21 4.15
CA ASP A 264 -35.59 -4.54 4.89
C ASP A 264 -35.70 -4.15 6.37
N LEU A 265 -36.84 -3.58 6.81
CA LEU A 265 -37.11 -3.28 8.22
C LEU A 265 -37.63 -4.51 8.95
N VAL A 266 -37.20 -4.63 10.21
CA VAL A 266 -37.67 -5.67 11.13
C VAL A 266 -38.12 -5.01 12.43
N PHE A 267 -39.38 -5.15 12.73
CA PHE A 267 -40.01 -4.64 13.95
C PHE A 267 -39.94 -5.72 15.03
N ARG A 268 -39.24 -5.44 16.12
CA ARG A 268 -39.03 -6.45 17.18
C ARG A 268 -38.82 -5.81 18.54
N ARG A 269 -39.58 -6.28 19.54
CA ARG A 269 -39.43 -5.86 20.95
C ARG A 269 -39.45 -4.34 21.15
N GLY A 270 -40.33 -3.65 20.42
CA GLY A 270 -40.50 -2.19 20.52
C GLY A 270 -39.43 -1.38 19.81
N PHE A 271 -38.61 -1.99 18.96
CA PHE A 271 -37.55 -1.32 18.18
C PHE A 271 -37.64 -1.65 16.71
N VAL A 272 -37.11 -0.72 15.89
CA VAL A 272 -36.95 -0.91 14.45
C VAL A 272 -35.49 -1.26 14.16
N TYR A 273 -35.32 -2.30 13.35
CA TYR A 273 -34.00 -2.77 12.90
C TYR A 273 -33.97 -2.77 11.38
N THR A 274 -32.74 -2.69 10.83
CA THR A 274 -32.49 -2.98 9.41
C THR A 274 -31.77 -4.31 9.28
N LYS A 275 -32.00 -5.01 8.18
CA LYS A 275 -31.29 -6.22 7.80
C LYS A 275 -29.91 -5.83 7.26
N ASN A 276 -28.85 -6.28 7.91
CA ASN A 276 -27.47 -6.16 7.44
C ASN A 276 -27.03 -7.52 6.91
N TYR A 277 -27.15 -7.70 5.60
CA TYR A 277 -26.82 -8.96 4.94
C TYR A 277 -25.31 -9.26 4.98
N GLN A 278 -25.00 -10.54 5.10
CA GLN A 278 -23.63 -11.03 5.02
C GLN A 278 -23.08 -10.75 3.63
N LYS A 279 -22.03 -9.96 3.56
CA LYS A 279 -21.27 -9.73 2.34
C LYS A 279 -20.14 -10.76 2.26
N GLN A 280 -19.76 -11.16 1.05
CA GLN A 280 -18.53 -11.93 0.85
C GLN A 280 -17.34 -11.04 1.14
N GLY A 281 -16.45 -11.53 2.01
CA GLY A 281 -15.28 -10.80 2.46
C GLY A 281 -15.59 -9.70 3.48
N ALA A 282 -14.54 -9.02 3.90
CA ALA A 282 -14.60 -7.89 4.82
C ALA A 282 -13.65 -6.77 4.35
N ARG A 283 -13.77 -5.60 4.97
CA ARG A 283 -12.75 -4.55 4.75
C ARG A 283 -11.38 -5.01 5.23
N PRO A 284 -10.30 -4.65 4.52
CA PRO A 284 -8.94 -4.92 4.95
C PRO A 284 -8.70 -4.53 6.41
N ARG A 285 -7.97 -5.36 7.13
CA ARG A 285 -7.57 -5.11 8.51
C ARG A 285 -6.22 -4.42 8.57
N SER A 286 -6.03 -3.53 9.53
CA SER A 286 -4.77 -2.80 9.69
C SER A 286 -3.62 -3.66 10.24
N ILE A 287 -3.91 -4.79 10.87
CA ILE A 287 -2.89 -5.73 11.35
C ILE A 287 -2.80 -6.90 10.38
N LEU A 288 -1.61 -7.07 9.79
CA LEU A 288 -1.27 -8.12 8.85
C LEU A 288 -0.40 -9.16 9.57
N ASP A 289 -1.03 -10.28 9.96
CA ASP A 289 -0.34 -11.34 10.69
C ASP A 289 0.62 -12.14 9.79
N GLY A 290 1.67 -12.71 10.40
CA GLY A 290 2.69 -13.46 9.66
C GLY A 290 2.22 -14.84 9.17
N GLU A 291 1.15 -15.39 9.71
CA GLU A 291 0.60 -16.68 9.28
C GLU A 291 -0.03 -16.56 7.90
N ARG A 292 -0.87 -15.56 7.70
CA ARG A 292 -1.56 -15.31 6.44
C ARG A 292 -0.67 -14.60 5.42
N PHE A 293 0.00 -13.53 5.83
CA PHE A 293 0.72 -12.63 4.91
C PHE A 293 2.21 -12.96 4.77
N GLY A 294 2.70 -13.95 5.50
CA GLY A 294 4.10 -14.31 5.50
C GLY A 294 4.96 -13.49 6.47
N VAL A 295 6.13 -14.00 6.77
CA VAL A 295 7.16 -13.35 7.59
C VAL A 295 8.43 -13.15 6.75
N THR A 296 9.43 -12.42 7.23
CA THR A 296 10.70 -12.19 6.51
C THR A 296 11.35 -13.49 6.01
N ARG A 297 11.30 -14.56 6.81
CA ARG A 297 11.84 -15.88 6.40
C ARG A 297 11.08 -16.48 5.20
N SER A 298 9.76 -16.26 5.10
CA SER A 298 9.00 -16.73 3.93
C SER A 298 9.38 -15.98 2.67
N GLY A 299 9.59 -14.65 2.74
CA GLY A 299 10.08 -13.89 1.59
C GLY A 299 11.41 -14.42 1.05
N ARG A 300 12.34 -14.80 1.94
CA ARG A 300 13.59 -15.45 1.53
C ARG A 300 13.32 -16.76 0.80
N ARG A 301 12.47 -17.63 1.37
CA ARG A 301 12.09 -18.89 0.72
C ARG A 301 11.42 -18.70 -0.62
N ASP A 302 10.57 -17.68 -0.76
CA ASP A 302 9.92 -17.35 -2.02
C ASP A 302 10.96 -17.01 -3.11
N ALA A 303 11.98 -16.19 -2.79
CA ALA A 303 13.06 -15.85 -3.72
C ALA A 303 13.97 -17.06 -4.03
N GLU A 304 14.34 -17.82 -3.02
CA GLU A 304 15.16 -19.02 -3.15
C GLU A 304 14.46 -20.10 -4.00
N SER A 305 13.16 -20.29 -3.78
CA SER A 305 12.35 -21.23 -4.56
C SER A 305 12.20 -20.82 -6.02
N ALA A 306 11.96 -19.52 -6.25
CA ALA A 306 11.79 -19.00 -7.61
C ALA A 306 13.07 -19.12 -8.47
N LEU A 307 14.26 -18.98 -7.87
CA LEU A 307 15.53 -18.96 -8.57
C LEU A 307 16.38 -20.22 -8.35
N GLY A 308 15.96 -21.13 -7.46
CA GLY A 308 16.70 -22.37 -7.14
C GLY A 308 18.02 -22.14 -6.39
N ILE A 309 18.24 -20.95 -5.79
CA ILE A 309 19.51 -20.57 -5.18
C ILE A 309 19.30 -20.10 -3.74
N SER A 310 19.91 -20.82 -2.80
CA SER A 310 19.85 -20.43 -1.38
C SER A 310 20.70 -19.18 -1.10
N GLY A 311 20.14 -18.26 -0.31
CA GLY A 311 20.82 -17.01 0.05
C GLY A 311 20.96 -16.01 -1.10
N ILE A 312 20.10 -16.09 -2.12
CA ILE A 312 20.16 -15.25 -3.33
C ILE A 312 19.96 -13.77 -3.03
N PHE A 313 19.14 -13.44 -2.04
CA PHE A 313 18.83 -12.06 -1.68
C PHE A 313 18.59 -11.91 -0.17
N ASP A 314 18.99 -10.75 0.39
CA ASP A 314 18.76 -10.43 1.80
C ASP A 314 17.39 -9.75 1.97
N PHE A 315 16.59 -10.29 2.89
CA PHE A 315 15.33 -9.71 3.38
C PHE A 315 14.29 -9.34 2.30
N PRO A 316 14.05 -10.17 1.26
CA PRO A 316 12.96 -9.88 0.33
C PRO A 316 11.62 -9.95 1.06
N LYS A 317 10.65 -9.12 0.64
CA LYS A 317 9.29 -9.19 1.18
C LYS A 317 8.60 -10.49 0.77
N PRO A 318 7.71 -11.03 1.61
CA PRO A 318 6.92 -12.21 1.24
C PRO A 318 6.00 -11.91 0.06
N VAL A 319 5.93 -12.82 -0.90
CA VAL A 319 5.03 -12.70 -2.06
C VAL A 319 3.58 -12.55 -1.61
N ARG A 320 3.15 -13.28 -0.58
CA ARG A 320 1.78 -13.22 -0.05
C ARG A 320 1.38 -11.82 0.46
N LEU A 321 2.32 -11.08 1.06
CA LEU A 321 2.09 -9.70 1.49
C LEU A 321 1.84 -8.79 0.29
N ILE A 322 2.70 -8.88 -0.72
CA ILE A 322 2.60 -8.00 -1.89
C ILE A 322 1.37 -8.35 -2.72
N LYS A 323 1.06 -9.64 -2.90
CA LYS A 323 -0.20 -10.08 -3.52
C LYS A 323 -1.40 -9.42 -2.87
N TYR A 324 -1.47 -9.46 -1.54
CA TYR A 324 -2.57 -8.87 -0.81
C TYR A 324 -2.68 -7.35 -1.02
N LEU A 325 -1.57 -6.62 -0.93
CA LEU A 325 -1.57 -5.17 -1.12
C LEU A 325 -1.97 -4.77 -2.54
N VAL A 326 -1.51 -5.51 -3.55
CA VAL A 326 -1.88 -5.28 -4.96
C VAL A 326 -3.37 -5.61 -5.18
N ASP A 327 -3.86 -6.72 -4.62
CA ASP A 327 -5.26 -7.16 -4.77
C ASP A 327 -6.25 -6.19 -4.14
N ILE A 328 -5.97 -5.72 -2.92
CA ILE A 328 -6.84 -4.72 -2.28
C ILE A 328 -6.69 -3.32 -2.89
N GLY A 329 -5.57 -3.02 -3.53
CA GLY A 329 -5.22 -1.68 -4.02
C GLY A 329 -5.73 -1.34 -5.41
N GLY A 330 -6.06 -2.32 -6.26
CA GLY A 330 -6.41 -2.05 -7.64
C GLY A 330 -7.32 -3.10 -8.28
N PRO A 331 -7.75 -2.86 -9.53
CA PRO A 331 -8.54 -3.81 -10.30
C PRO A 331 -7.71 -5.00 -10.81
N LYS A 332 -8.39 -5.98 -11.42
CA LYS A 332 -7.73 -7.19 -11.97
C LYS A 332 -6.89 -6.97 -13.22
N ASP A 333 -7.00 -5.81 -13.82
CA ASP A 333 -6.23 -5.33 -14.97
C ASP A 333 -5.29 -4.17 -14.61
N ALA A 334 -5.00 -3.98 -13.30
CA ALA A 334 -4.21 -2.88 -12.77
C ALA A 334 -2.81 -2.81 -13.41
N LYS A 335 -2.36 -1.59 -13.68
CA LYS A 335 -0.95 -1.27 -13.93
C LYS A 335 -0.25 -1.05 -12.59
N VAL A 336 0.71 -1.91 -12.27
CA VAL A 336 1.46 -1.90 -11.00
C VAL A 336 2.85 -1.34 -11.22
N LEU A 337 3.28 -0.42 -10.37
CA LEU A 337 4.62 0.16 -10.39
C LEU A 337 5.35 -0.11 -9.06
N ASP A 338 6.61 -0.57 -9.16
CA ASP A 338 7.52 -0.69 -8.03
C ASP A 338 8.90 -0.14 -8.42
N PHE A 339 9.23 1.03 -7.90
CA PHE A 339 10.49 1.70 -8.23
C PHE A 339 11.61 1.48 -7.20
N PHE A 340 11.41 0.51 -6.28
CA PHE A 340 12.44 -0.08 -5.42
C PHE A 340 12.33 -1.61 -5.45
N ALA A 341 12.38 -2.18 -6.66
CA ALA A 341 11.99 -3.56 -6.93
C ALA A 341 12.80 -4.64 -6.17
N GLY A 342 14.04 -4.31 -5.77
CA GLY A 342 14.91 -5.25 -5.07
C GLY A 342 15.08 -6.56 -5.85
N SER A 343 14.64 -7.65 -5.26
CA SER A 343 14.69 -8.98 -5.91
C SER A 343 13.53 -9.28 -6.87
N GLY A 344 12.61 -8.33 -7.13
CA GLY A 344 11.48 -8.53 -8.03
C GLY A 344 10.27 -9.26 -7.41
N THR A 345 10.07 -9.15 -6.11
CA THR A 345 8.92 -9.77 -5.40
C THR A 345 7.59 -9.33 -5.97
N THR A 346 7.46 -8.05 -6.34
CA THR A 346 6.23 -7.48 -6.90
C THR A 346 5.85 -8.12 -8.23
N ALA A 347 6.83 -8.45 -9.08
CA ALA A 347 6.58 -9.14 -10.34
C ALA A 347 6.01 -10.56 -10.10
N GLN A 348 6.61 -11.33 -9.20
CA GLN A 348 6.08 -12.66 -8.85
C GLN A 348 4.68 -12.56 -8.25
N ALA A 349 4.43 -11.56 -7.40
CA ALA A 349 3.11 -11.34 -6.81
C ALA A 349 2.04 -11.06 -7.86
N VAL A 350 2.35 -10.22 -8.86
CA VAL A 350 1.43 -9.92 -9.97
C VAL A 350 1.18 -11.15 -10.83
N ALA A 351 2.21 -11.92 -11.18
CA ALA A 351 2.07 -13.16 -11.95
C ALA A 351 1.16 -14.17 -11.25
N GLU A 352 1.41 -14.42 -9.95
CA GLU A 352 0.60 -15.34 -9.15
C GLU A 352 -0.83 -14.86 -8.93
N LEU A 353 -1.08 -13.54 -8.89
CA LEU A 353 -2.44 -13.00 -8.83
C LEU A 353 -3.19 -13.26 -10.12
N ASN A 354 -2.56 -12.97 -11.27
CA ASN A 354 -3.17 -13.19 -12.59
C ASN A 354 -3.51 -14.68 -12.80
N GLU A 355 -2.61 -15.59 -12.38
CA GLU A 355 -2.88 -17.03 -12.42
C GLU A 355 -4.07 -17.42 -11.53
N ALA A 356 -4.15 -16.85 -10.33
CA ALA A 356 -5.17 -17.23 -9.34
C ALA A 356 -6.57 -16.72 -9.68
N ASP A 357 -6.69 -15.53 -10.29
CA ASP A 357 -7.99 -14.85 -10.48
C ASP A 357 -8.34 -14.54 -11.95
N GLY A 358 -7.50 -14.98 -12.90
CA GLY A 358 -7.66 -14.71 -14.33
C GLY A 358 -7.48 -13.23 -14.70
N GLY A 359 -6.77 -12.46 -13.88
CA GLY A 359 -6.48 -11.06 -14.11
C GLY A 359 -5.43 -10.84 -15.22
N THR A 360 -5.34 -9.58 -15.65
CA THR A 360 -4.40 -9.14 -16.71
C THR A 360 -3.50 -8.00 -16.23
N ARG A 361 -3.19 -7.98 -14.92
CA ARG A 361 -2.31 -6.96 -14.34
C ARG A 361 -0.96 -6.96 -15.02
N THR A 362 -0.39 -5.79 -15.21
CA THR A 362 0.97 -5.60 -15.69
C THR A 362 1.84 -4.97 -14.62
N VAL A 363 3.16 -5.17 -14.69
CA VAL A 363 4.08 -4.64 -13.68
C VAL A 363 5.28 -3.96 -14.30
N GLN A 364 5.57 -2.77 -13.84
CA GLN A 364 6.78 -2.02 -14.18
C GLN A 364 7.67 -1.94 -12.94
N LEU A 365 8.90 -2.40 -13.07
CA LEU A 365 9.89 -2.44 -12.01
C LEU A 365 11.04 -1.49 -12.34
N MET A 366 11.58 -0.84 -11.33
CA MET A 366 12.81 -0.06 -11.45
C MET A 366 13.82 -0.55 -10.43
N GLN A 367 15.02 -0.87 -10.90
CA GLN A 367 16.09 -1.34 -10.02
C GLN A 367 17.44 -0.79 -10.46
N LEU A 368 18.13 -0.14 -9.53
CA LEU A 368 19.50 0.27 -9.74
C LEU A 368 20.39 -0.98 -9.91
N PRO A 369 21.25 -1.05 -10.95
CA PRO A 369 22.15 -2.18 -11.15
C PRO A 369 23.35 -2.14 -10.19
N GLU A 370 23.06 -2.19 -8.88
CA GLU A 370 24.07 -2.25 -7.83
C GLU A 370 24.82 -3.58 -7.92
N PRO A 371 26.15 -3.57 -7.91
CA PRO A 371 26.94 -4.80 -7.98
C PRO A 371 26.68 -5.72 -6.78
N THR A 372 26.52 -7.00 -7.06
CA THR A 372 26.46 -8.03 -6.02
C THR A 372 27.84 -8.23 -5.38
N ALA A 373 27.87 -8.47 -4.08
CA ALA A 373 29.15 -8.72 -3.40
C ALA A 373 29.79 -10.00 -3.94
N LYS A 374 31.07 -9.99 -4.26
CA LYS A 374 31.83 -11.14 -4.81
C LYS A 374 31.68 -12.43 -3.94
N SER A 375 31.50 -12.25 -2.63
CA SER A 375 31.29 -13.35 -1.68
C SER A 375 29.82 -13.80 -1.57
N SER A 376 28.87 -13.13 -2.22
CA SER A 376 27.45 -13.48 -2.15
C SER A 376 27.12 -14.75 -2.95
N ALA A 377 26.01 -15.40 -2.58
CA ALA A 377 25.49 -16.52 -3.36
C ALA A 377 25.03 -16.06 -4.76
N ALA A 378 24.47 -14.86 -4.86
CA ALA A 378 24.06 -14.26 -6.11
C ALA A 378 25.23 -14.12 -7.10
N HIS A 379 26.34 -13.54 -6.66
CA HIS A 379 27.52 -13.38 -7.53
C HIS A 379 28.11 -14.72 -7.98
N ARG A 380 28.20 -15.71 -7.07
CA ARG A 380 28.66 -17.06 -7.43
C ARG A 380 27.74 -17.78 -8.43
N ALA A 381 26.45 -17.42 -8.44
CA ALA A 381 25.46 -17.94 -9.39
C ALA A 381 25.42 -17.17 -10.72
N GLY A 382 26.30 -16.17 -10.93
CA GLY A 382 26.42 -15.43 -12.18
C GLY A 382 25.57 -14.15 -12.24
N PHE A 383 24.95 -13.72 -11.15
CA PHE A 383 24.26 -12.44 -11.09
C PHE A 383 25.24 -11.34 -10.70
N GLU A 384 25.59 -10.49 -11.65
CA GLU A 384 26.55 -9.41 -11.42
C GLU A 384 25.93 -8.23 -10.66
N THR A 385 24.63 -7.99 -10.88
CA THR A 385 23.89 -6.89 -10.28
C THR A 385 22.58 -7.34 -9.63
N ILE A 386 22.00 -6.49 -8.77
CA ILE A 386 20.68 -6.71 -8.20
C ILE A 386 19.60 -6.69 -9.29
N ALA A 387 19.76 -5.86 -10.32
CA ALA A 387 18.84 -5.82 -11.46
C ALA A 387 18.80 -7.16 -12.23
N ASP A 388 19.91 -7.93 -12.24
CA ASP A 388 19.94 -9.26 -12.86
C ASP A 388 19.13 -10.28 -12.05
N ILE A 389 19.17 -10.19 -10.72
CA ILE A 389 18.34 -11.03 -9.84
C ILE A 389 16.85 -10.71 -10.07
N CYS A 390 16.51 -9.42 -10.12
CA CYS A 390 15.16 -8.95 -10.39
C CYS A 390 14.64 -9.47 -11.73
N TRP A 391 15.45 -9.32 -12.79
CA TRP A 391 15.15 -9.80 -14.12
C TRP A 391 14.92 -11.31 -14.18
N ALA A 392 15.81 -12.08 -13.57
CA ALA A 392 15.68 -13.52 -13.52
C ALA A 392 14.39 -13.96 -12.80
N ARG A 393 14.00 -13.28 -11.73
CA ARG A 393 12.77 -13.58 -11.00
C ARG A 393 11.52 -13.25 -11.78
N MET A 394 11.51 -12.17 -12.59
CA MET A 394 10.41 -11.89 -13.52
C MET A 394 10.20 -13.03 -14.49
N HIS A 395 11.28 -13.54 -15.09
CA HIS A 395 11.21 -14.70 -15.99
C HIS A 395 10.79 -15.97 -15.28
N ALA A 396 11.33 -16.27 -14.11
CA ALA A 396 10.96 -17.42 -13.31
C ALA A 396 9.47 -17.40 -12.91
N ALA A 397 8.88 -16.21 -12.75
CA ALA A 397 7.45 -16.04 -12.55
C ALA A 397 6.60 -16.18 -13.84
N GLY A 398 7.21 -16.50 -14.98
CA GLY A 398 6.50 -16.70 -16.25
C GLY A 398 6.07 -15.41 -16.97
N LEU A 399 6.55 -14.25 -16.54
CA LEU A 399 6.22 -12.98 -17.17
C LEU A 399 6.99 -12.80 -18.47
N GLN A 400 6.27 -12.49 -19.55
CA GLN A 400 6.89 -11.91 -20.73
C GLN A 400 7.19 -10.44 -20.43
N ALA A 401 8.47 -10.08 -20.37
CA ALA A 401 8.91 -8.77 -19.94
C ALA A 401 9.98 -8.19 -20.88
N GLN A 402 10.11 -6.87 -20.88
CA GLN A 402 11.20 -6.15 -21.51
C GLN A 402 12.16 -5.62 -20.45
N ARG A 403 13.46 -5.62 -20.73
CA ARG A 403 14.49 -4.99 -19.91
C ARG A 403 15.05 -3.78 -20.64
N ILE A 404 15.04 -2.65 -19.96
CA ILE A 404 15.50 -1.36 -20.48
C ILE A 404 16.64 -0.88 -19.61
N GLU A 405 17.82 -0.75 -20.18
CA GLU A 405 19.00 -0.19 -19.48
C GLU A 405 18.94 1.34 -19.52
N LEU A 406 19.02 1.98 -18.36
CA LEU A 406 19.12 3.43 -18.21
C LEU A 406 20.59 3.77 -17.95
N SER A 407 21.14 4.68 -18.73
CA SER A 407 22.55 5.10 -18.66
C SER A 407 22.75 6.30 -17.74
#